data_acd323c2131f05366d2bf2557cb7eef9
#
_entry.id   acd323c2131f05366d2bf2557cb7eef9
#
_cell.length_a   1.000
_cell.length_b   1.000
_cell.length_c   1.000
_cell.angle_alpha   90.00
_cell.angle_beta   90.00
_cell.angle_gamma   90.00
#
_symmetry.space_group_name_H-M   'P 1'
#
loop_
_entity.id
_entity.type
_entity.pdbx_description
1 polymer ?
#
loop_
_entity_poly.entity_id
_entity_poly.type
_entity_poly.pdbx_seq_one_letter_code
_entity_poly.pdbx_strand_id
1 'polypeptide(L)'
;MSAGIAKPANPSAHVDPKSAPLKEIPEVLIDPRTMRRYARGRFLGKGGFAKCYEITDVETKQVFAGKIVPKSLILKQHQREKMTSEIAIHKSLDHANVVGFHGFFEDDDFVFVVLEICRRRSLLELHKRRKAVTEPEARYYMTQLLKGVQYLHNNRVIHRDLKLGNIFLNDDMEVKIGDFGLATKIEFDGERKKTLCGTPNYIAPEVLCKKGHSYEVDVWSLGCILYTLLVGKPPFETSCLKETYNRIKKNNYTIPWHINRAASSLIKRMLHADPTQRPTISELQTDDFFTSGYVPLRLPTTCLTVPPRFSIAPSTAMELNQRRPLTAINNKAGTEKVDMKDELVQREPEPAENHLKDMLQQLNSIIAAKPSEKAVICQEEAEDPACIPIFWISKWVDYSDKYGLGYQLCDNSVGVLFNDYTRLIMYADGDSLQYIDKMSAESYLSVRSYPAALNKKITLLKYFRNYMSEHLLKAGANIARREGDELARLPYLSLWFRTKSAIVLHLSNGTVQINFFQDHTKLILCPLMAAVTYIDEKRDFRTYKLSLLEEFGCSKELASRMRYAKLMVEKLLDSKPSTAAH
;
A
#
# COMPACT_ATOMS: atom_id res chain seq x y z
N MET A 1 6.75 -51.97 65.87
CA MET A 1 6.21 -50.64 66.12
C MET A 1 7.31 -49.62 65.82
N SER A 2 7.27 -48.95 64.68
CA SER A 2 8.22 -47.95 64.34
C SER A 2 7.43 -46.82 63.63
N ALA A 3 7.36 -45.66 64.30
CA ALA A 3 6.61 -44.54 63.87
C ALA A 3 7.40 -43.76 62.82
N GLY A 4 6.81 -43.59 61.64
CA GLY A 4 7.36 -42.76 60.56
C GLY A 4 7.09 -41.26 60.80
N ILE A 5 8.17 -40.49 60.88
CA ILE A 5 8.15 -39.01 61.01
C ILE A 5 7.87 -38.41 59.62
N ALA A 6 6.77 -37.67 59.50
CA ALA A 6 6.43 -36.88 58.30
C ALA A 6 7.37 -35.67 58.21
N LYS A 7 7.98 -35.43 57.03
CA LYS A 7 8.71 -34.23 56.68
C LYS A 7 7.73 -33.07 56.43
N PRO A 8 8.04 -31.84 56.86
CA PRO A 8 7.20 -30.66 56.59
C PRO A 8 7.31 -30.22 55.13
N ALA A 9 6.18 -29.81 54.56
CA ALA A 9 6.06 -29.26 53.21
C ALA A 9 6.80 -27.92 53.12
N ASN A 10 7.58 -27.76 52.05
CA ASN A 10 8.24 -26.49 51.69
C ASN A 10 7.18 -25.46 51.30
N PRO A 11 7.20 -24.25 51.84
CA PRO A 11 6.38 -23.16 51.35
C PRO A 11 7.10 -22.36 50.23
N SER A 12 6.30 -21.79 49.36
CA SER A 12 6.60 -20.77 48.35
C SER A 12 7.36 -21.21 47.10
N ALA A 13 6.60 -21.66 46.10
CA ALA A 13 6.99 -21.42 44.74
C ALA A 13 6.97 -19.90 44.47
N HIS A 14 8.14 -19.31 44.28
CA HIS A 14 8.27 -17.96 43.70
C HIS A 14 7.68 -17.98 42.29
N VAL A 15 6.49 -17.46 42.13
CA VAL A 15 5.91 -17.16 40.82
C VAL A 15 6.70 -16.00 40.23
N ASP A 16 7.41 -16.27 39.16
CA ASP A 16 8.17 -15.27 38.41
C ASP A 16 7.22 -14.17 37.93
N PRO A 17 7.42 -12.88 38.22
CA PRO A 17 6.49 -11.82 37.83
C PRO A 17 6.34 -11.65 36.32
N LYS A 18 7.11 -12.38 35.52
CA LYS A 18 7.06 -12.37 34.04
C LYS A 18 5.99 -13.26 33.44
N SER A 19 5.24 -14.04 34.20
CA SER A 19 4.27 -15.02 33.71
C SER A 19 2.79 -14.65 33.92
N ALA A 20 2.48 -13.45 34.41
CA ALA A 20 1.09 -13.00 34.48
C ALA A 20 0.56 -12.75 33.04
N PRO A 21 -0.58 -13.33 32.66
CA PRO A 21 -1.17 -13.05 31.36
C PRO A 21 -1.43 -11.55 31.22
N LEU A 22 -1.07 -10.98 30.06
CA LEU A 22 -1.35 -9.57 29.76
C LEU A 22 -2.87 -9.36 29.85
N LYS A 23 -3.30 -8.35 30.62
CA LYS A 23 -4.72 -8.00 30.68
C LYS A 23 -5.25 -7.70 29.30
N GLU A 24 -6.46 -8.11 29.04
CA GLU A 24 -7.17 -7.84 27.79
C GLU A 24 -7.52 -6.35 27.69
N ILE A 25 -7.36 -5.79 26.50
CA ILE A 25 -7.70 -4.39 26.24
C ILE A 25 -9.22 -4.25 26.21
N PRO A 26 -9.84 -3.35 26.99
CA PRO A 26 -11.28 -3.18 27.05
C PRO A 26 -11.89 -2.84 25.69
N GLU A 27 -13.16 -3.22 25.47
CA GLU A 27 -13.92 -2.83 24.26
C GLU A 27 -14.28 -1.34 24.25
N VAL A 28 -14.45 -0.74 25.43
CA VAL A 28 -14.68 0.69 25.60
C VAL A 28 -13.56 1.27 26.45
N LEU A 29 -12.85 2.24 25.89
CA LEU A 29 -11.80 2.99 26.56
C LEU A 29 -12.41 4.27 27.13
N ILE A 30 -12.14 4.56 28.40
CA ILE A 30 -12.71 5.72 29.09
C ILE A 30 -11.56 6.61 29.57
N ASP A 31 -11.58 7.87 29.14
CA ASP A 31 -10.69 8.89 29.70
C ASP A 31 -11.22 9.29 31.10
N PRO A 32 -10.52 8.98 32.17
CA PRO A 32 -11.02 9.24 33.55
C PRO A 32 -11.12 10.72 33.88
N ARG A 33 -10.48 11.61 33.11
CA ARG A 33 -10.49 13.07 33.37
C ARG A 33 -11.68 13.75 32.69
N THR A 34 -11.99 13.35 31.46
CA THR A 34 -13.03 14.00 30.65
C THR A 34 -14.30 13.18 30.52
N MET A 35 -14.26 11.92 31.00
CA MET A 35 -15.32 10.92 30.85
C MET A 35 -15.66 10.61 29.38
N ARG A 36 -14.80 11.02 28.44
CA ARG A 36 -14.92 10.64 27.03
C ARG A 36 -14.77 9.13 26.86
N ARG A 37 -15.60 8.56 26.01
CA ARG A 37 -15.63 7.12 25.74
C ARG A 37 -15.28 6.86 24.30
N TYR A 38 -14.37 5.90 24.08
CA TYR A 38 -13.97 5.46 22.75
C TYR A 38 -14.28 3.97 22.60
N ALA A 39 -15.10 3.61 21.63
CA ALA A 39 -15.31 2.21 21.27
C ALA A 39 -14.10 1.68 20.52
N ARG A 40 -13.53 0.57 21.00
CA ARG A 40 -12.41 -0.11 20.35
C ARG A 40 -12.93 -0.84 19.11
N GLY A 41 -12.37 -0.52 17.96
CA GLY A 41 -12.64 -1.15 16.68
C GLY A 41 -11.52 -2.12 16.28
N ARG A 42 -11.27 -2.21 14.98
CA ARG A 42 -10.32 -3.16 14.40
C ARG A 42 -8.88 -2.89 14.80
N PHE A 43 -8.10 -3.96 14.80
CA PHE A 43 -6.65 -3.91 15.02
C PHE A 43 -5.93 -3.30 13.82
N LEU A 44 -5.08 -2.31 14.06
CA LEU A 44 -4.29 -1.62 13.04
C LEU A 44 -2.86 -2.17 12.92
N GLY A 45 -2.29 -2.62 14.03
CA GLY A 45 -0.93 -3.16 14.07
C GLY A 45 -0.33 -3.16 15.48
N LYS A 46 0.85 -3.76 15.59
CA LYS A 46 1.64 -3.75 16.83
C LYS A 46 3.03 -3.19 16.57
N GLY A 47 3.61 -2.49 17.55
CA GLY A 47 4.99 -2.01 17.49
C GLY A 47 5.58 -1.91 18.89
N GLY A 48 6.75 -2.50 19.09
CA GLY A 48 7.40 -2.49 20.40
C GLY A 48 6.52 -3.06 21.50
N PHE A 49 6.09 -2.22 22.43
CA PHE A 49 5.22 -2.58 23.55
C PHE A 49 3.75 -2.19 23.32
N ALA A 50 3.43 -1.54 22.20
CA ALA A 50 2.11 -0.99 21.91
C ALA A 50 1.32 -1.87 20.95
N LYS A 51 -0.01 -1.90 21.15
CA LYS A 51 -0.99 -2.34 20.13
C LYS A 51 -1.78 -1.12 19.66
N CYS A 52 -2.00 -1.02 18.37
CA CYS A 52 -2.78 0.08 17.78
C CYS A 52 -4.13 -0.46 17.28
N TYR A 53 -5.19 0.23 17.66
CA TYR A 53 -6.56 -0.08 17.24
C TYR A 53 -7.22 1.16 16.64
N GLU A 54 -8.15 0.94 15.74
CA GLU A 54 -9.13 1.97 15.41
C GLU A 54 -10.01 2.20 16.64
N ILE A 55 -10.21 3.45 17.00
CA ILE A 55 -11.08 3.83 18.11
C ILE A 55 -12.07 4.90 17.65
N THR A 56 -13.32 4.76 18.03
CA THR A 56 -14.39 5.70 17.67
C THR A 56 -14.90 6.40 18.91
N ASP A 57 -14.85 7.72 18.92
CA ASP A 57 -15.48 8.52 19.93
C ASP A 57 -17.00 8.26 19.92
N VAL A 58 -17.54 7.81 21.06
CA VAL A 58 -18.93 7.36 21.15
C VAL A 58 -19.92 8.51 20.92
N GLU A 59 -19.53 9.74 21.26
CA GLU A 59 -20.38 10.93 21.16
C GLU A 59 -20.29 11.57 19.78
N THR A 60 -19.07 11.91 19.34
CA THR A 60 -18.85 12.63 18.07
C THR A 60 -18.84 11.73 16.85
N LYS A 61 -18.74 10.40 17.03
CA LYS A 61 -18.56 9.40 15.97
C LYS A 61 -17.25 9.57 15.17
N GLN A 62 -16.36 10.44 15.62
CA GLN A 62 -15.07 10.65 14.98
C GLN A 62 -14.16 9.45 15.24
N VAL A 63 -13.44 9.03 14.20
CA VAL A 63 -12.58 7.85 14.21
C VAL A 63 -11.12 8.26 14.33
N PHE A 64 -10.38 7.58 15.21
CA PHE A 64 -8.97 7.82 15.51
C PHE A 64 -8.17 6.51 15.51
N ALA A 65 -6.85 6.62 15.57
CA ALA A 65 -5.96 5.52 15.91
C ALA A 65 -5.61 5.60 17.41
N GLY A 66 -5.91 4.55 18.14
CA GLY A 66 -5.55 4.41 19.54
C GLY A 66 -4.27 3.57 19.70
N LYS A 67 -3.16 4.19 20.13
CA LYS A 67 -1.93 3.49 20.51
C LYS A 67 -2.03 3.12 21.98
N ILE A 68 -2.13 1.82 22.30
CA ILE A 68 -2.41 1.30 23.63
C ILE A 68 -1.18 0.57 24.15
N VAL A 69 -0.65 1.02 25.28
CA VAL A 69 0.56 0.48 25.90
C VAL A 69 0.22 -0.10 27.27
N PRO A 70 0.37 -1.42 27.50
CA PRO A 70 0.21 -2.01 28.81
C PRO A 70 1.27 -1.49 29.78
N LYS A 71 0.88 -0.96 30.95
CA LYS A 71 1.80 -0.46 31.98
C LYS A 71 2.73 -1.56 32.50
N SER A 72 2.29 -2.82 32.46
CA SER A 72 3.10 -3.99 32.81
C SER A 72 4.32 -4.19 31.90
N LEU A 73 4.35 -3.60 30.70
CA LEU A 73 5.49 -3.68 29.77
C LEU A 73 6.45 -2.49 29.90
N ILE A 74 6.09 -1.46 30.66
CA ILE A 74 6.91 -0.26 30.90
C ILE A 74 7.22 -0.06 32.39
N LEU A 75 7.62 -1.14 33.06
CA LEU A 75 7.90 -1.14 34.51
C LEU A 75 9.16 -0.35 34.87
N LYS A 76 10.18 -0.37 33.99
CA LYS A 76 11.47 0.28 34.28
C LYS A 76 11.35 1.80 34.08
N GLN A 77 12.00 2.56 35.00
CA GLN A 77 11.98 4.03 34.99
C GLN A 77 12.35 4.62 33.61
N HIS A 78 13.42 4.14 32.96
CA HIS A 78 13.84 4.63 31.66
C HIS A 78 12.82 4.36 30.52
N GLN A 79 11.96 3.33 30.64
CA GLN A 79 10.90 3.03 29.67
C GLN A 79 9.74 4.03 29.84
N ARG A 80 9.40 4.38 31.09
CA ARG A 80 8.40 5.41 31.39
C ARG A 80 8.85 6.79 30.92
N GLU A 81 10.10 7.17 31.23
CA GLU A 81 10.68 8.43 30.74
C GLU A 81 10.67 8.54 29.23
N LYS A 82 11.01 7.44 28.53
CA LYS A 82 10.94 7.37 27.07
C LYS A 82 9.51 7.59 26.56
N MET A 83 8.51 6.96 27.18
CA MET A 83 7.09 7.14 26.83
C MET A 83 6.62 8.57 27.06
N THR A 84 6.98 9.14 28.22
CA THR A 84 6.67 10.53 28.55
C THR A 84 7.29 11.51 27.56
N SER A 85 8.55 11.29 27.20
CA SER A 85 9.24 12.10 26.18
C SER A 85 8.59 12.00 24.81
N GLU A 86 8.22 10.79 24.36
CA GLU A 86 7.51 10.56 23.10
C GLU A 86 6.19 11.36 23.05
N ILE A 87 5.38 11.26 24.11
CA ILE A 87 4.11 11.98 24.23
C ILE A 87 4.34 13.49 24.24
N ALA A 88 5.32 13.97 25.02
CA ALA A 88 5.62 15.40 25.13
C ALA A 88 6.08 16.00 23.79
N ILE A 89 6.94 15.29 23.06
CA ILE A 89 7.40 15.72 21.74
C ILE A 89 6.22 15.72 20.77
N HIS A 90 5.50 14.59 20.63
CA HIS A 90 4.42 14.46 19.65
C HIS A 90 3.30 15.48 19.90
N LYS A 91 2.91 15.69 21.16
CA LYS A 91 1.91 16.70 21.55
C LYS A 91 2.29 18.13 21.15
N SER A 92 3.59 18.43 21.04
CA SER A 92 4.08 19.76 20.67
C SER A 92 4.09 20.01 19.17
N LEU A 93 3.73 19.01 18.34
CA LEU A 93 3.80 19.07 16.88
C LEU A 93 2.40 19.18 16.28
N ASP A 94 2.25 20.11 15.32
CA ASP A 94 1.05 20.27 14.50
C ASP A 94 1.44 20.68 13.10
N HIS A 95 1.35 19.75 12.14
CA HIS A 95 1.73 19.97 10.75
C HIS A 95 1.03 18.98 9.82
N ALA A 96 0.66 19.42 8.62
CA ALA A 96 -0.04 18.62 7.63
C ALA A 96 0.63 17.27 7.30
N ASN A 97 1.97 17.19 7.35
CA ASN A 97 2.74 15.97 7.06
C ASN A 97 3.28 15.27 8.32
N VAL A 98 2.69 15.51 9.47
CA VAL A 98 2.94 14.80 10.74
C VAL A 98 1.63 14.21 11.21
N VAL A 99 1.67 12.99 11.76
CA VAL A 99 0.47 12.34 12.33
C VAL A 99 -0.08 13.21 13.44
N GLY A 100 -1.35 13.61 13.35
CA GLY A 100 -2.01 14.47 14.32
C GLY A 100 -2.10 13.82 15.70
N PHE A 101 -1.79 14.59 16.75
CA PHE A 101 -1.92 14.18 18.14
C PHE A 101 -3.20 14.77 18.73
N HIS A 102 -4.18 13.92 19.07
CA HIS A 102 -5.49 14.35 19.58
C HIS A 102 -5.62 14.30 21.10
N GLY A 103 -4.76 13.52 21.77
CA GLY A 103 -4.77 13.43 23.21
C GLY A 103 -4.10 12.17 23.75
N PHE A 104 -4.02 12.10 25.07
CA PHE A 104 -3.63 10.89 25.77
C PHE A 104 -4.30 10.84 27.15
N PHE A 105 -4.54 9.64 27.62
CA PHE A 105 -5.04 9.36 28.97
C PHE A 105 -4.49 8.02 29.45
N GLU A 106 -4.70 7.71 30.69
CA GLU A 106 -4.26 6.44 31.28
C GLU A 106 -5.27 5.97 32.31
N ASP A 107 -5.39 4.65 32.43
CA ASP A 107 -6.06 3.98 33.53
C ASP A 107 -5.04 3.22 34.41
N ASP A 108 -5.48 2.32 35.27
CA ASP A 108 -4.60 1.53 36.14
C ASP A 108 -3.66 0.61 35.34
N ASP A 109 -4.07 0.11 34.18
CA ASP A 109 -3.42 -0.94 33.43
C ASP A 109 -2.74 -0.46 32.14
N PHE A 110 -3.25 0.60 31.50
CA PHE A 110 -2.84 1.03 30.17
C PHE A 110 -2.56 2.53 30.07
N VAL A 111 -1.72 2.88 29.11
CA VAL A 111 -1.58 4.24 28.58
C VAL A 111 -2.18 4.25 27.18
N PHE A 112 -3.07 5.19 26.90
CA PHE A 112 -3.77 5.37 25.64
C PHE A 112 -3.33 6.68 24.99
N VAL A 113 -2.87 6.61 23.75
CA VAL A 113 -2.55 7.80 22.94
C VAL A 113 -3.51 7.84 21.75
N VAL A 114 -4.24 8.95 21.62
CA VAL A 114 -5.24 9.17 20.57
C VAL A 114 -4.59 9.94 19.42
N LEU A 115 -4.50 9.34 18.26
CA LEU A 115 -3.79 9.85 17.08
C LEU A 115 -4.70 9.92 15.86
N GLU A 116 -4.29 10.72 14.88
CA GLU A 116 -4.88 10.72 13.55
C GLU A 116 -4.83 9.32 12.93
N ILE A 117 -5.94 8.88 12.34
CA ILE A 117 -5.99 7.60 11.67
C ILE A 117 -5.48 7.70 10.23
N CYS A 118 -4.48 6.89 9.89
CA CYS A 118 -3.89 6.77 8.55
C CYS A 118 -4.31 5.44 7.93
N ARG A 119 -5.48 5.39 7.29
CA ARG A 119 -6.09 4.14 6.82
C ARG A 119 -5.35 3.46 5.68
N ARG A 120 -4.48 4.18 4.95
CA ARG A 120 -3.68 3.61 3.86
C ARG A 120 -2.39 2.95 4.32
N ARG A 121 -2.21 2.82 5.65
CA ARG A 121 -1.03 2.22 6.28
C ARG A 121 0.25 3.01 5.99
N SER A 122 1.38 2.34 5.81
CA SER A 122 2.68 3.00 5.64
C SER A 122 3.30 2.75 4.27
N LEU A 123 4.33 3.53 3.93
CA LEU A 123 5.15 3.31 2.74
C LEU A 123 5.83 1.93 2.74
N LEU A 124 5.98 1.28 3.90
CA LEU A 124 6.48 -0.10 3.98
C LEU A 124 5.51 -1.08 3.31
N GLU A 125 4.20 -0.91 3.53
CA GLU A 125 3.18 -1.74 2.90
C GLU A 125 3.11 -1.47 1.39
N LEU A 126 3.26 -0.22 0.97
CA LEU A 126 3.41 0.15 -0.43
C LEU A 126 4.62 -0.56 -1.05
N HIS A 127 5.79 -0.47 -0.39
CA HIS A 127 7.03 -1.09 -0.85
C HIS A 127 6.92 -2.62 -0.95
N LYS A 128 6.28 -3.28 -0.01
CA LYS A 128 6.06 -4.74 -0.07
C LYS A 128 5.30 -5.16 -1.33
N ARG A 129 4.34 -4.35 -1.80
CA ARG A 129 3.51 -4.61 -2.98
C ARG A 129 4.18 -4.18 -4.28
N ARG A 130 4.70 -2.97 -4.30
CA ARG A 130 5.19 -2.29 -5.50
C ARG A 130 6.69 -2.48 -5.74
N LYS A 131 7.45 -2.81 -4.70
CA LYS A 131 8.94 -2.76 -4.66
C LYS A 131 9.45 -1.34 -4.95
N ALA A 132 9.58 -0.98 -6.22
CA ALA A 132 9.91 0.37 -6.63
C ALA A 132 8.66 1.14 -7.09
N VAL A 133 8.71 2.46 -6.96
CA VAL A 133 7.70 3.39 -7.48
C VAL A 133 8.29 4.22 -8.62
N THR A 134 7.44 4.89 -9.39
CA THR A 134 7.89 5.80 -10.46
C THR A 134 8.53 7.06 -9.89
N GLU A 135 9.37 7.75 -10.67
CA GLU A 135 9.97 9.01 -10.21
C GLU A 135 8.94 10.08 -9.80
N PRO A 136 7.85 10.32 -10.54
CA PRO A 136 6.83 11.27 -10.09
C PRO A 136 6.19 10.90 -8.75
N GLU A 137 5.93 9.60 -8.50
CA GLU A 137 5.46 9.14 -7.19
C GLU A 137 6.51 9.38 -6.10
N ALA A 138 7.78 9.06 -6.38
CA ALA A 138 8.87 9.31 -5.45
C ALA A 138 9.03 10.80 -5.11
N ARG A 139 8.91 11.69 -6.11
CA ARG A 139 8.90 13.15 -5.91
C ARG A 139 7.74 13.59 -5.03
N TYR A 140 6.54 13.05 -5.29
CA TYR A 140 5.34 13.35 -4.50
C TYR A 140 5.53 13.02 -3.01
N TYR A 141 5.97 11.78 -2.71
CA TYR A 141 6.19 11.37 -1.33
C TYR A 141 7.34 12.13 -0.67
N MET A 142 8.46 12.28 -1.37
CA MET A 142 9.65 12.94 -0.82
C MET A 142 9.41 14.44 -0.59
N THR A 143 8.70 15.14 -1.46
CA THR A 143 8.38 16.57 -1.27
C THR A 143 7.60 16.79 0.04
N GLN A 144 6.65 15.93 0.33
CA GLN A 144 5.88 16.01 1.57
C GLN A 144 6.71 15.61 2.79
N LEU A 145 7.56 14.58 2.66
CA LEU A 145 8.52 14.19 3.70
C LEU A 145 9.46 15.34 4.05
N LEU A 146 10.02 16.01 3.04
CA LEU A 146 10.91 17.16 3.24
C LEU A 146 10.20 18.30 3.98
N LYS A 147 8.93 18.59 3.66
CA LYS A 147 8.12 19.59 4.38
C LYS A 147 7.94 19.20 5.85
N GLY A 148 7.57 17.96 6.11
CA GLY A 148 7.38 17.45 7.47
C GLY A 148 8.68 17.47 8.27
N VAL A 149 9.80 17.00 7.71
CA VAL A 149 11.10 16.98 8.39
C VAL A 149 11.65 18.40 8.60
N GLN A 150 11.45 19.32 7.63
CA GLN A 150 11.80 20.73 7.82
C GLN A 150 11.06 21.33 9.00
N TYR A 151 9.76 21.04 9.13
CA TYR A 151 8.97 21.47 10.28
C TYR A 151 9.52 20.90 11.61
N LEU A 152 9.89 19.60 11.64
CA LEU A 152 10.52 18.99 12.82
C LEU A 152 11.82 19.71 13.19
N HIS A 153 12.72 19.92 12.23
CA HIS A 153 14.02 20.55 12.45
C HIS A 153 13.87 22.02 12.90
N ASN A 154 12.91 22.76 12.34
CA ASN A 154 12.60 24.14 12.77
C ASN A 154 12.09 24.18 14.24
N ASN A 155 11.44 23.11 14.71
CA ASN A 155 11.02 22.95 16.10
C ASN A 155 12.09 22.26 16.98
N ARG A 156 13.35 22.18 16.49
CA ARG A 156 14.49 21.55 17.16
C ARG A 156 14.28 20.07 17.48
N VAL A 157 13.45 19.36 16.71
CA VAL A 157 13.20 17.94 16.87
C VAL A 157 13.95 17.17 15.79
N ILE A 158 14.73 16.15 16.21
CA ILE A 158 15.33 15.15 15.35
C ILE A 158 14.51 13.87 15.50
N HIS A 159 14.06 13.29 14.40
CA HIS A 159 13.22 12.08 14.42
C HIS A 159 14.04 10.81 14.74
N ARG A 160 15.21 10.63 14.13
CA ARG A 160 16.19 9.56 14.32
C ARG A 160 15.76 8.14 13.94
N ASP A 161 14.51 7.93 13.50
CA ASP A 161 14.00 6.63 13.04
C ASP A 161 13.10 6.78 11.81
N LEU A 162 13.46 7.69 10.88
CA LEU A 162 12.76 7.78 9.60
C LEU A 162 13.01 6.51 8.80
N LYS A 163 11.93 5.82 8.46
CA LYS A 163 11.91 4.58 7.66
C LYS A 163 10.54 4.41 7.03
N LEU A 164 10.43 3.57 6.01
CA LEU A 164 9.16 3.34 5.32
C LEU A 164 8.00 2.94 6.27
N GLY A 165 8.30 2.23 7.38
CA GLY A 165 7.30 1.80 8.35
C GLY A 165 6.72 2.92 9.22
N ASN A 166 7.46 4.05 9.37
CA ASN A 166 7.06 5.19 10.18
C ASN A 166 6.49 6.34 9.33
N ILE A 167 6.38 6.15 8.02
CA ILE A 167 5.79 7.09 7.07
C ILE A 167 4.44 6.55 6.65
N PHE A 168 3.38 7.14 7.19
CA PHE A 168 2.01 6.72 6.96
C PHE A 168 1.38 7.47 5.80
N LEU A 169 0.27 6.94 5.29
CA LEU A 169 -0.56 7.54 4.25
C LEU A 169 -1.99 7.67 4.78
N ASN A 170 -2.55 8.86 4.70
CA ASN A 170 -3.96 9.10 5.01
C ASN A 170 -4.88 8.65 3.86
N ASP A 171 -6.17 8.92 3.97
CA ASP A 171 -7.15 8.52 2.95
C ASP A 171 -6.90 9.15 1.58
N ASP A 172 -6.29 10.33 1.53
CA ASP A 172 -5.96 11.10 0.32
C ASP A 172 -4.56 10.82 -0.22
N MET A 173 -3.92 9.73 0.26
CA MET A 173 -2.54 9.36 -0.11
C MET A 173 -1.48 10.39 0.30
N GLU A 174 -1.79 11.30 1.22
CA GLU A 174 -0.85 12.26 1.75
C GLU A 174 0.04 11.62 2.82
N VAL A 175 1.28 12.08 2.84
CA VAL A 175 2.31 11.60 3.76
C VAL A 175 2.12 12.16 5.16
N LYS A 176 2.20 11.28 6.16
CA LYS A 176 2.14 11.58 7.59
C LYS A 176 3.32 10.91 8.32
N ILE A 177 4.25 11.69 8.85
CA ILE A 177 5.37 11.21 9.65
C ILE A 177 4.85 10.85 11.04
N GLY A 178 5.14 9.63 11.51
CA GLY A 178 4.73 9.18 12.85
C GLY A 178 5.78 8.33 13.53
N ASP A 179 5.45 7.86 14.73
CA ASP A 179 6.32 7.12 15.65
C ASP A 179 7.53 7.91 16.14
N PHE A 180 7.29 8.77 17.12
CA PHE A 180 8.30 9.62 17.76
C PHE A 180 9.03 8.94 18.94
N GLY A 181 8.94 7.60 19.06
CA GLY A 181 9.55 6.83 20.15
C GLY A 181 11.08 6.91 20.23
N LEU A 182 11.75 7.37 19.18
CA LEU A 182 13.20 7.65 19.15
C LEU A 182 13.52 9.13 18.92
N ALA A 183 12.53 10.00 18.81
CA ALA A 183 12.74 11.41 18.59
C ALA A 183 13.40 12.09 19.83
N THR A 184 14.08 13.20 19.58
CA THR A 184 14.71 14.00 20.65
C THR A 184 14.71 15.48 20.28
N LYS A 185 14.68 16.35 21.30
CA LYS A 185 14.88 17.78 21.11
C LYS A 185 16.35 18.16 21.23
N ILE A 186 16.77 19.13 20.44
CA ILE A 186 18.03 19.84 20.56
C ILE A 186 17.81 21.04 21.47
N GLU A 187 18.52 21.07 22.57
CA GLU A 187 18.34 22.11 23.60
C GLU A 187 19.09 23.40 23.25
N PHE A 188 20.25 23.29 22.63
CA PHE A 188 21.08 24.42 22.22
C PHE A 188 21.78 24.16 20.88
N ASP A 189 22.14 25.22 20.20
CA ASP A 189 22.80 25.13 18.89
C ASP A 189 24.18 24.46 19.00
N GLY A 190 24.43 23.50 18.10
CA GLY A 190 25.65 22.69 18.12
C GLY A 190 25.59 21.45 19.03
N GLU A 191 24.49 21.21 19.73
CA GLU A 191 24.33 19.99 20.51
C GLU A 191 24.38 18.75 19.63
N ARG A 192 25.14 17.74 20.09
CA ARG A 192 25.22 16.43 19.43
C ARG A 192 24.82 15.31 20.38
N LYS A 193 23.83 14.55 20.00
CA LYS A 193 23.35 13.40 20.78
C LYS A 193 24.28 12.20 20.58
N LYS A 194 24.44 11.35 21.60
CA LYS A 194 25.36 10.18 21.55
C LYS A 194 24.64 8.84 21.65
N THR A 195 23.31 8.85 21.73
CA THR A 195 22.49 7.64 21.85
C THR A 195 22.58 6.79 20.61
N LEU A 196 22.92 5.51 20.74
CA LEU A 196 22.85 4.55 19.64
C LEU A 196 21.37 4.16 19.42
N CYS A 197 20.76 4.64 18.35
CA CYS A 197 19.36 4.38 18.03
C CYS A 197 19.12 4.43 16.51
N GLY A 198 17.99 3.90 16.09
CA GLY A 198 17.58 3.84 14.68
C GLY A 198 17.42 2.41 14.17
N THR A 199 16.81 2.28 13.01
CA THR A 199 16.56 1.00 12.33
C THR A 199 17.78 0.59 11.49
N PRO A 200 18.23 -0.67 11.51
CA PRO A 200 19.49 -1.11 10.90
C PRO A 200 19.77 -0.64 9.49
N ASN A 201 18.80 -0.71 8.59
CA ASN A 201 19.00 -0.33 7.19
C ASN A 201 19.02 1.19 6.93
N TYR A 202 18.64 2.00 7.92
CA TYR A 202 18.48 3.45 7.79
C TYR A 202 19.38 4.25 8.75
N ILE A 203 20.17 3.57 9.60
CA ILE A 203 21.03 4.19 10.59
C ILE A 203 22.26 4.84 9.92
N ALA A 204 22.57 6.06 10.34
CA ALA A 204 23.71 6.80 9.78
C ALA A 204 25.07 6.30 10.34
N PRO A 205 26.17 6.41 9.57
CA PRO A 205 27.48 5.90 9.99
C PRO A 205 28.02 6.56 11.25
N GLU A 206 27.80 7.86 11.47
CA GLU A 206 28.23 8.58 12.68
C GLU A 206 27.52 8.06 13.94
N VAL A 207 26.27 7.58 13.83
CA VAL A 207 25.53 6.95 14.95
C VAL A 207 26.17 5.61 15.30
N LEU A 208 26.49 4.78 14.29
CA LEU A 208 27.16 3.49 14.47
C LEU A 208 28.58 3.67 15.07
N CYS A 209 29.26 4.76 14.72
CA CYS A 209 30.60 5.09 15.20
C CYS A 209 30.60 5.87 16.52
N LYS A 210 29.43 6.20 17.07
CA LYS A 210 29.24 6.99 18.33
C LYS A 210 29.98 8.34 18.33
N LYS A 211 30.11 8.98 17.15
CA LYS A 211 30.80 10.27 16.99
C LYS A 211 29.94 11.48 17.40
N GLY A 212 28.71 11.24 17.83
CA GLY A 212 27.71 12.27 18.06
C GLY A 212 26.96 12.64 16.77
N HIS A 213 25.66 12.93 16.89
CA HIS A 213 24.78 13.17 15.74
C HIS A 213 23.77 14.30 16.03
N SER A 214 23.30 14.92 14.96
CA SER A 214 22.26 15.96 14.99
C SER A 214 21.31 15.78 13.80
N TYR A 215 20.82 16.84 13.20
CA TYR A 215 19.83 16.83 12.11
C TYR A 215 20.23 16.01 10.87
N GLU A 216 21.51 15.87 10.63
CA GLU A 216 22.09 15.19 9.46
C GLU A 216 21.73 13.69 9.38
N VAL A 217 21.35 13.07 10.52
CA VAL A 217 20.92 11.66 10.52
C VAL A 217 19.56 11.47 9.85
N ASP A 218 18.66 12.45 9.94
CA ASP A 218 17.38 12.41 9.25
C ASP A 218 17.57 12.55 7.73
N VAL A 219 18.54 13.37 7.29
CA VAL A 219 18.90 13.49 5.87
C VAL A 219 19.44 12.17 5.31
N TRP A 220 20.29 11.47 6.05
CA TRP A 220 20.75 10.14 5.68
C TRP A 220 19.59 9.16 5.54
N SER A 221 18.69 9.13 6.51
CA SER A 221 17.50 8.26 6.48
C SER A 221 16.60 8.56 5.29
N LEU A 222 16.38 9.85 4.96
CA LEU A 222 15.65 10.28 3.76
C LEU A 222 16.34 9.82 2.47
N GLY A 223 17.68 9.83 2.42
CA GLY A 223 18.45 9.29 1.31
C GLY A 223 18.22 7.78 1.13
N CYS A 224 18.21 7.02 2.22
CA CYS A 224 17.87 5.60 2.20
C CYS A 224 16.42 5.36 1.73
N ILE A 225 15.48 6.21 2.14
CA ILE A 225 14.07 6.14 1.71
C ILE A 225 13.97 6.40 0.20
N LEU A 226 14.56 7.49 -0.29
CA LEU A 226 14.55 7.83 -1.73
C LEU A 226 15.15 6.71 -2.57
N TYR A 227 16.32 6.19 -2.17
CA TYR A 227 16.94 5.05 -2.83
C TYR A 227 15.99 3.84 -2.86
N THR A 228 15.38 3.50 -1.72
CA THR A 228 14.47 2.35 -1.62
C THR A 228 13.23 2.51 -2.49
N LEU A 229 12.66 3.71 -2.55
CA LEU A 229 11.50 4.00 -3.39
C LEU A 229 11.81 3.83 -4.89
N LEU A 230 13.00 4.25 -5.33
CA LEU A 230 13.37 4.20 -6.75
C LEU A 230 13.94 2.84 -7.18
N VAL A 231 14.74 2.21 -6.31
CA VAL A 231 15.46 0.96 -6.63
C VAL A 231 14.69 -0.30 -6.23
N GLY A 232 13.80 -0.20 -5.23
CA GLY A 232 12.99 -1.32 -4.75
C GLY A 232 13.65 -2.18 -3.68
N LYS A 233 14.80 -1.75 -3.13
CA LYS A 233 15.48 -2.36 -1.97
C LYS A 233 16.35 -1.31 -1.27
N PRO A 234 16.62 -1.45 0.05
CA PRO A 234 17.52 -0.55 0.77
C PRO A 234 18.96 -0.57 0.23
N PRO A 235 19.69 0.56 0.31
CA PRO A 235 21.03 0.68 -0.30
C PRO A 235 22.07 -0.25 0.32
N PHE A 236 21.99 -0.53 1.61
CA PHE A 236 23.01 -1.28 2.36
C PHE A 236 22.54 -2.67 2.79
N GLU A 237 21.34 -3.09 2.41
CA GLU A 237 20.72 -4.35 2.85
C GLU A 237 21.57 -5.58 2.50
N THR A 238 21.72 -6.46 3.49
CA THR A 238 22.31 -7.79 3.35
C THR A 238 21.55 -8.79 4.24
N SER A 239 21.81 -10.07 4.05
CA SER A 239 21.26 -11.14 4.91
C SER A 239 21.83 -11.14 6.34
N CYS A 240 22.95 -10.45 6.58
CA CYS A 240 23.65 -10.40 7.86
C CYS A 240 23.75 -8.96 8.39
N LEU A 241 23.22 -8.71 9.58
CA LEU A 241 23.25 -7.39 10.23
C LEU A 241 24.67 -6.81 10.36
N LYS A 242 25.64 -7.64 10.70
CA LYS A 242 27.06 -7.21 10.83
C LYS A 242 27.62 -6.70 9.50
N GLU A 243 27.29 -7.38 8.41
CA GLU A 243 27.70 -6.97 7.08
C GLU A 243 26.98 -5.69 6.63
N THR A 244 25.68 -5.56 6.91
CA THR A 244 24.93 -4.30 6.68
C THR A 244 25.62 -3.13 7.37
N TYR A 245 26.00 -3.26 8.65
CA TYR A 245 26.71 -2.21 9.37
C TYR A 245 28.10 -1.92 8.81
N ASN A 246 28.83 -2.94 8.32
CA ASN A 246 30.11 -2.74 7.65
C ASN A 246 29.94 -1.93 6.36
N ARG A 247 28.92 -2.22 5.55
CA ARG A 247 28.60 -1.46 4.32
C ARG A 247 28.27 -0.01 4.64
N ILE A 248 27.46 0.24 5.66
CA ILE A 248 27.11 1.59 6.11
C ILE A 248 28.37 2.36 6.53
N LYS A 249 29.23 1.78 7.38
CA LYS A 249 30.47 2.41 7.85
C LYS A 249 31.45 2.73 6.73
N LYS A 250 31.51 1.87 5.69
CA LYS A 250 32.35 2.04 4.51
C LYS A 250 31.67 2.87 3.41
N ASN A 251 30.41 3.27 3.61
CA ASN A 251 29.55 3.89 2.59
C ASN A 251 29.54 3.11 1.27
N ASN A 252 29.46 1.77 1.37
CA ASN A 252 29.53 0.87 0.22
C ASN A 252 28.14 0.48 -0.27
N TYR A 253 27.66 1.17 -1.30
CA TYR A 253 26.42 0.87 -2.03
C TYR A 253 26.57 1.22 -3.51
N THR A 254 25.69 0.71 -4.35
CA THR A 254 25.69 0.98 -5.79
C THR A 254 24.35 1.51 -6.22
N ILE A 255 24.33 2.54 -7.06
CA ILE A 255 23.10 3.04 -7.68
C ILE A 255 23.01 2.39 -9.07
N PRO A 256 21.92 1.68 -9.38
CA PRO A 256 21.71 1.09 -10.70
C PRO A 256 21.77 2.14 -11.81
N TRP A 257 22.30 1.77 -12.97
CA TRP A 257 22.53 2.67 -14.10
C TRP A 257 21.23 3.29 -14.68
N HIS A 258 20.09 2.62 -14.53
CA HIS A 258 18.79 3.09 -15.00
C HIS A 258 18.18 4.21 -14.14
N ILE A 259 18.76 4.51 -12.98
CA ILE A 259 18.29 5.62 -12.14
C ILE A 259 18.71 6.95 -12.76
N ASN A 260 17.76 7.85 -12.92
CA ASN A 260 17.98 9.19 -13.47
C ASN A 260 19.18 9.90 -12.81
N ARG A 261 19.92 10.68 -13.62
CA ARG A 261 21.13 11.38 -13.17
C ARG A 261 20.86 12.33 -12.00
N ALA A 262 19.75 13.09 -12.04
CA ALA A 262 19.39 14.01 -10.95
C ALA A 262 19.12 13.23 -9.65
N ALA A 263 18.32 12.15 -9.71
CA ALA A 263 18.05 11.27 -8.56
C ALA A 263 19.35 10.64 -8.02
N SER A 264 20.21 10.14 -8.91
CA SER A 264 21.50 9.54 -8.53
C SER A 264 22.42 10.53 -7.83
N SER A 265 22.50 11.77 -8.34
CA SER A 265 23.28 12.86 -7.73
C SER A 265 22.77 13.21 -6.34
N LEU A 266 21.45 13.38 -6.21
CA LEU A 266 20.78 13.69 -4.95
C LEU A 266 21.02 12.60 -3.89
N ILE A 267 20.81 11.33 -4.24
CA ILE A 267 21.07 10.18 -3.34
C ILE A 267 22.52 10.20 -2.84
N LYS A 268 23.50 10.43 -3.72
CA LYS A 268 24.93 10.47 -3.34
C LYS A 268 25.21 11.60 -2.34
N ARG A 269 24.60 12.75 -2.49
CA ARG A 269 24.75 13.89 -1.56
C ARG A 269 24.10 13.59 -0.21
N MET A 270 22.88 13.02 -0.20
CA MET A 270 22.18 12.66 1.03
C MET A 270 22.90 11.53 1.79
N LEU A 271 23.44 10.54 1.08
CA LEU A 271 24.19 9.41 1.63
C LEU A 271 25.71 9.68 1.66
N HIS A 272 26.12 10.93 1.93
CA HIS A 272 27.53 11.24 2.13
C HIS A 272 28.02 10.72 3.48
N ALA A 273 29.22 10.11 3.52
CA ALA A 273 29.77 9.51 4.73
C ALA A 273 30.03 10.55 5.82
N ASP A 274 30.55 11.72 5.44
CA ASP A 274 30.71 12.87 6.34
C ASP A 274 29.36 13.61 6.47
N PRO A 275 28.77 13.66 7.69
CA PRO A 275 27.49 14.32 7.92
C PRO A 275 27.51 15.81 7.58
N THR A 276 28.66 16.49 7.68
CA THR A 276 28.78 17.93 7.39
C THR A 276 28.67 18.25 5.90
N GLN A 277 28.87 17.25 5.04
CA GLN A 277 28.75 17.37 3.58
C GLN A 277 27.35 17.03 3.06
N ARG A 278 26.44 16.60 3.94
CA ARG A 278 25.05 16.36 3.56
C ARG A 278 24.32 17.68 3.42
N PRO A 279 23.44 17.84 2.42
CA PRO A 279 22.61 19.03 2.28
C PRO A 279 21.63 19.18 3.44
N THR A 280 21.28 20.41 3.75
CA THR A 280 20.17 20.72 4.65
C THR A 280 18.82 20.40 3.97
N ILE A 281 17.73 20.29 4.75
CA ILE A 281 16.40 20.06 4.18
C ILE A 281 15.99 21.20 3.24
N SER A 282 16.36 22.44 3.53
CA SER A 282 16.06 23.60 2.67
C SER A 282 16.76 23.50 1.32
N GLU A 283 18.04 23.07 1.29
CA GLU A 283 18.77 22.84 0.04
C GLU A 283 18.18 21.66 -0.75
N LEU A 284 17.72 20.60 -0.07
CA LEU A 284 17.05 19.48 -0.73
C LEU A 284 15.77 19.89 -1.44
N GLN A 285 14.97 20.80 -0.86
CA GLN A 285 13.72 21.25 -1.46
C GLN A 285 13.90 21.99 -2.79
N THR A 286 15.08 22.55 -3.03
CA THR A 286 15.42 23.29 -4.25
C THR A 286 16.26 22.47 -5.24
N ASP A 287 16.51 21.18 -4.95
CA ASP A 287 17.29 20.31 -5.82
C ASP A 287 16.61 20.05 -7.16
N ASP A 288 17.42 19.87 -8.21
CA ASP A 288 16.95 19.61 -9.58
C ASP A 288 16.02 18.41 -9.68
N PHE A 289 16.21 17.38 -8.86
CA PHE A 289 15.32 16.23 -8.83
C PHE A 289 13.86 16.62 -8.56
N PHE A 290 13.64 17.62 -7.71
CA PHE A 290 12.29 18.08 -7.35
C PHE A 290 11.78 19.21 -8.27
N THR A 291 12.68 20.06 -8.77
CA THR A 291 12.31 21.27 -9.52
C THR A 291 12.19 21.05 -11.02
N SER A 292 12.98 20.14 -11.59
CA SER A 292 13.00 19.90 -13.04
C SER A 292 12.06 18.79 -13.52
N GLY A 293 11.48 17.99 -12.60
CA GLY A 293 10.62 16.86 -12.92
C GLY A 293 9.15 17.10 -12.57
N TYR A 294 8.27 16.35 -13.22
CA TYR A 294 6.84 16.38 -12.90
C TYR A 294 6.57 15.90 -11.47
N VAL A 295 5.84 16.69 -10.70
CA VAL A 295 5.34 16.36 -9.37
C VAL A 295 3.81 16.36 -9.43
N PRO A 296 3.14 15.23 -9.23
CA PRO A 296 1.68 15.18 -9.20
C PRO A 296 1.14 15.95 -7.99
N LEU A 297 0.02 16.65 -8.18
CA LEU A 297 -0.66 17.34 -7.07
C LEU A 297 -1.23 16.36 -6.04
N ARG A 298 -1.68 15.20 -6.51
CA ARG A 298 -2.23 14.10 -5.70
C ARG A 298 -1.98 12.77 -6.39
N LEU A 299 -2.05 11.67 -5.62
CA LEU A 299 -1.95 10.32 -6.14
C LEU A 299 -3.25 9.55 -5.88
N PRO A 300 -3.74 8.77 -6.86
CA PRO A 300 -4.87 7.88 -6.66
C PRO A 300 -4.49 6.73 -5.73
N THR A 301 -5.48 6.18 -5.05
CA THR A 301 -5.26 5.01 -4.16
C THR A 301 -4.80 3.76 -4.91
N THR A 302 -4.98 3.71 -6.26
CA THR A 302 -4.41 2.67 -7.13
C THR A 302 -2.90 2.61 -7.07
N CYS A 303 -2.22 3.72 -6.74
CA CYS A 303 -0.75 3.72 -6.55
C CYS A 303 -0.29 2.72 -5.50
N LEU A 304 -1.17 2.28 -4.60
CA LEU A 304 -0.85 1.23 -3.63
C LEU A 304 -0.56 -0.12 -4.28
N THR A 305 -1.01 -0.35 -5.52
CA THR A 305 -0.87 -1.63 -6.22
C THR A 305 -0.25 -1.53 -7.60
N VAL A 306 -0.55 -0.46 -8.36
CA VAL A 306 -0.09 -0.27 -9.74
C VAL A 306 0.42 1.14 -9.97
N PRO A 307 1.38 1.36 -10.89
CA PRO A 307 1.84 2.70 -11.25
C PRO A 307 0.71 3.52 -11.86
N PRO A 308 0.57 4.81 -11.48
CA PRO A 308 -0.40 5.70 -12.11
C PRO A 308 0.03 6.08 -13.53
N ARG A 309 -0.93 6.52 -14.35
CA ARG A 309 -0.66 7.12 -15.65
C ARG A 309 -0.49 8.63 -15.50
N PHE A 310 0.72 9.12 -15.66
CA PHE A 310 1.00 10.56 -15.65
C PHE A 310 0.87 11.21 -17.04
N SER A 311 0.65 10.44 -18.11
CA SER A 311 0.63 10.90 -19.50
C SER A 311 -0.73 11.42 -19.99
N ILE A 312 -1.75 11.52 -19.14
CA ILE A 312 -3.07 12.01 -19.52
C ILE A 312 -3.51 13.11 -18.55
N ALA A 313 -2.87 14.26 -18.60
CA ALA A 313 -3.56 15.48 -18.22
C ALA A 313 -4.49 15.88 -19.39
N PRO A 314 -5.73 16.35 -19.14
CA PRO A 314 -6.64 16.81 -20.20
C PRO A 314 -6.02 17.90 -21.11
N SER A 315 -5.09 18.71 -20.58
CA SER A 315 -4.30 19.67 -21.34
C SER A 315 -3.30 19.03 -22.31
N THR A 316 -2.72 17.88 -21.96
CA THR A 316 -1.75 17.17 -22.82
C THR A 316 -2.44 16.37 -23.93
N ALA A 317 -3.69 15.95 -23.70
CA ALA A 317 -4.50 15.32 -24.75
C ALA A 317 -4.86 16.33 -25.86
N MET A 318 -4.98 17.62 -25.54
CA MET A 318 -5.15 18.70 -26.55
C MET A 318 -3.86 18.96 -27.34
N GLU A 319 -2.68 18.87 -26.72
CA GLU A 319 -1.39 19.03 -27.41
C GLU A 319 -1.03 17.82 -28.26
N LEU A 320 -1.40 16.58 -27.85
CA LEU A 320 -1.19 15.37 -28.63
C LEU A 320 -2.10 15.30 -29.87
N ASN A 321 -3.30 15.90 -29.83
CA ASN A 321 -4.18 16.02 -31.00
C ASN A 321 -3.68 17.06 -32.03
N GLN A 322 -2.71 17.91 -31.68
CA GLN A 322 -2.05 18.83 -32.61
C GLN A 322 -0.77 18.26 -33.25
N ARG A 323 -0.26 17.13 -32.79
CA ARG A 323 0.84 16.42 -33.45
C ARG A 323 0.29 15.54 -34.55
N ARG A 324 0.65 15.87 -35.78
CA ARG A 324 0.29 15.19 -37.03
C ARG A 324 0.50 13.67 -36.98
N PRO A 325 -0.32 12.88 -37.70
CA PRO A 325 -0.15 11.45 -37.80
C PRO A 325 1.23 11.08 -38.39
N LEU A 326 1.88 10.08 -37.82
CA LEU A 326 3.19 9.52 -38.19
C LEU A 326 3.23 8.81 -39.56
N THR A 327 2.38 9.17 -40.52
CA THR A 327 2.33 8.57 -41.86
C THR A 327 2.96 9.39 -42.99
N ALA A 328 3.75 10.43 -42.66
CA ALA A 328 4.39 11.25 -43.71
C ALA A 328 5.88 11.52 -43.39
N ILE A 329 6.69 10.48 -43.18
CA ILE A 329 8.15 10.61 -43.30
C ILE A 329 8.66 9.37 -44.06
N ASN A 330 8.53 9.38 -45.38
CA ASN A 330 9.46 8.74 -46.25
C ASN A 330 9.99 9.79 -47.22
N ASN A 331 11.31 9.83 -47.34
CA ASN A 331 12.17 10.55 -48.25
C ASN A 331 12.53 12.01 -47.94
N LYS A 332 13.69 12.22 -47.26
CA LYS A 332 14.90 12.75 -47.91
C LYS A 332 16.07 12.73 -46.96
N ALA A 333 17.17 12.23 -47.48
CA ALA A 333 18.46 12.13 -46.81
C ALA A 333 19.07 13.51 -46.46
N GLY A 334 19.80 13.54 -45.33
CA GLY A 334 20.62 14.69 -44.93
C GLY A 334 21.06 14.54 -43.49
N THR A 335 22.25 14.01 -43.32
CA THR A 335 23.12 13.98 -42.15
C THR A 335 22.92 15.06 -41.10
N GLU A 336 22.68 14.62 -39.86
CA GLU A 336 23.47 15.00 -38.68
C GLU A 336 22.96 14.20 -37.47
N LYS A 337 23.87 13.44 -36.87
CA LYS A 337 23.66 12.64 -35.67
C LYS A 337 23.64 13.57 -34.46
N VAL A 338 22.52 13.64 -33.75
CA VAL A 338 22.50 13.92 -32.32
C VAL A 338 21.70 12.79 -31.66
N ASP A 339 22.41 11.90 -31.00
CA ASP A 339 21.85 10.85 -30.17
C ASP A 339 21.17 11.49 -28.95
N MET A 340 19.86 11.54 -28.96
CA MET A 340 19.04 11.64 -27.74
C MET A 340 18.04 10.49 -27.76
N LYS A 341 18.52 9.34 -27.30
CA LYS A 341 17.65 8.24 -26.86
C LYS A 341 17.19 8.52 -25.44
N ASP A 342 16.10 9.27 -25.30
CA ASP A 342 15.21 9.14 -24.14
C ASP A 342 14.32 7.91 -24.36
N GLU A 343 14.90 6.73 -24.16
CA GLU A 343 14.13 5.52 -23.91
C GLU A 343 13.53 5.63 -22.51
N LEU A 344 12.26 6.05 -22.43
CA LEU A 344 11.35 5.68 -21.36
C LEU A 344 11.33 4.16 -21.27
N VAL A 345 12.21 3.60 -20.43
CA VAL A 345 12.14 2.20 -20.03
C VAL A 345 10.85 2.04 -19.23
N GLN A 346 9.75 1.77 -19.95
CA GLN A 346 8.58 1.16 -19.36
C GLN A 346 9.06 -0.17 -18.79
N ARG A 347 9.10 -0.30 -17.45
CA ARG A 347 9.09 -1.63 -16.85
C ARG A 347 7.86 -2.31 -17.40
N GLU A 348 8.04 -3.37 -18.16
CA GLU A 348 6.95 -4.26 -18.51
C GLU A 348 6.24 -4.64 -17.20
N PRO A 349 4.89 -4.58 -17.17
CA PRO A 349 4.15 -5.09 -16.02
C PRO A 349 4.58 -6.55 -15.83
N GLU A 350 4.83 -6.96 -14.58
CA GLU A 350 5.11 -8.37 -14.26
C GLU A 350 4.06 -9.24 -14.97
N PRO A 351 4.46 -10.34 -15.63
CA PRO A 351 3.52 -11.16 -16.36
C PRO A 351 2.34 -11.54 -15.46
N ALA A 352 1.12 -11.49 -15.97
CA ALA A 352 -0.11 -11.86 -15.23
C ALA A 352 -0.04 -13.27 -14.60
N GLU A 353 0.90 -14.08 -15.05
CA GLU A 353 1.26 -15.38 -14.49
C GLU A 353 1.79 -15.33 -13.08
N ASN A 354 2.63 -14.36 -12.76
CA ASN A 354 3.20 -14.24 -11.43
C ASN A 354 2.10 -13.91 -10.42
N HIS A 355 1.15 -13.06 -10.78
CA HIS A 355 0.03 -12.72 -9.91
C HIS A 355 -0.88 -13.90 -9.58
N LEU A 356 -1.16 -14.80 -10.55
CA LEU A 356 -1.95 -16.02 -10.29
C LEU A 356 -1.19 -17.03 -9.43
N LYS A 357 0.12 -17.17 -9.61
CA LYS A 357 0.97 -18.04 -8.76
C LYS A 357 1.02 -17.50 -7.32
N ASP A 358 1.21 -16.20 -7.16
CA ASP A 358 1.19 -15.55 -5.84
C ASP A 358 -0.18 -15.74 -5.15
N MET A 359 -1.27 -15.56 -5.89
CA MET A 359 -2.63 -15.80 -5.39
C MET A 359 -2.83 -17.25 -4.98
N LEU A 360 -2.35 -18.21 -5.75
CA LEU A 360 -2.43 -19.62 -5.41
C LEU A 360 -1.65 -19.94 -4.15
N GLN A 361 -0.46 -19.37 -3.99
CA GLN A 361 0.34 -19.52 -2.78
C GLN A 361 -0.37 -18.93 -1.55
N GLN A 362 -0.95 -17.74 -1.68
CA GLN A 362 -1.72 -17.08 -0.61
C GLN A 362 -2.95 -17.91 -0.21
N LEU A 363 -3.67 -18.45 -1.19
CA LEU A 363 -4.83 -19.33 -0.93
C LEU A 363 -4.41 -20.66 -0.29
N ASN A 364 -3.28 -21.25 -0.67
CA ASN A 364 -2.76 -22.45 -0.02
C ASN A 364 -2.39 -22.18 1.44
N SER A 365 -1.74 -21.05 1.75
CA SER A 365 -1.40 -20.65 3.12
C SER A 365 -2.65 -20.52 4.00
N ILE A 366 -3.63 -19.75 3.56
CA ILE A 366 -4.86 -19.53 4.35
C ILE A 366 -5.68 -20.80 4.53
N ILE A 367 -5.75 -21.68 3.54
CA ILE A 367 -6.47 -22.95 3.65
C ILE A 367 -5.74 -23.90 4.62
N ALA A 368 -4.40 -23.94 4.59
CA ALA A 368 -3.60 -24.75 5.51
C ALA A 368 -3.73 -24.26 6.97
N ALA A 369 -3.92 -22.98 7.20
CA ALA A 369 -4.15 -22.39 8.52
C ALA A 369 -5.53 -22.71 9.12
N LYS A 370 -6.45 -23.32 8.35
CA LYS A 370 -7.80 -23.74 8.78
C LYS A 370 -8.56 -22.65 9.56
N PRO A 371 -8.75 -21.47 8.99
CA PRO A 371 -9.27 -20.31 9.72
C PRO A 371 -10.69 -20.51 10.27
N SER A 372 -11.48 -21.43 9.71
CA SER A 372 -12.84 -21.74 10.17
C SER A 372 -12.92 -22.79 11.28
N GLU A 373 -11.78 -23.40 11.67
CA GLU A 373 -11.68 -24.41 12.74
C GLU A 373 -11.10 -23.81 14.04
N LYS A 374 -10.88 -22.51 14.11
CA LYS A 374 -10.36 -21.83 15.30
C LYS A 374 -11.36 -21.88 16.46
N ALA A 375 -10.85 -21.98 17.69
CA ALA A 375 -11.67 -22.00 18.90
C ALA A 375 -12.48 -20.71 19.09
N VAL A 376 -11.90 -19.57 18.70
CA VAL A 376 -12.55 -18.26 18.69
C VAL A 376 -12.38 -17.65 17.30
N ILE A 377 -13.47 -17.23 16.70
CA ILE A 377 -13.49 -16.58 15.38
C ILE A 377 -13.93 -15.13 15.56
N CYS A 378 -13.02 -14.21 15.23
CA CYS A 378 -13.24 -12.77 15.25
C CYS A 378 -13.04 -12.20 13.83
N GLN A 379 -13.84 -12.66 12.86
CA GLN A 379 -13.68 -12.31 11.44
C GLN A 379 -13.67 -10.79 11.21
N GLU A 380 -14.39 -10.02 12.02
CA GLU A 380 -14.43 -8.56 11.93
C GLU A 380 -13.07 -7.90 12.19
N GLU A 381 -12.23 -8.50 13.04
CA GLU A 381 -10.85 -8.05 13.28
C GLU A 381 -9.93 -8.23 12.05
N ALA A 382 -10.33 -9.07 11.11
CA ALA A 382 -9.61 -9.27 9.85
C ALA A 382 -10.01 -8.27 8.76
N GLU A 383 -11.01 -7.42 8.98
CA GLU A 383 -11.41 -6.39 8.02
C GLU A 383 -10.31 -5.33 7.85
N ASP A 384 -10.02 -5.01 6.59
CA ASP A 384 -9.06 -3.96 6.24
C ASP A 384 -9.57 -3.12 5.06
N PRO A 385 -10.26 -2.00 5.33
CA PRO A 385 -10.73 -1.09 4.28
C PRO A 385 -9.60 -0.50 3.42
N ALA A 386 -8.34 -0.52 3.89
CA ALA A 386 -7.21 -0.13 3.05
C ALA A 386 -6.93 -1.12 1.92
N CYS A 387 -7.45 -2.35 2.03
CA CYS A 387 -7.31 -3.40 1.04
C CYS A 387 -8.50 -3.53 0.08
N ILE A 388 -9.49 -2.62 0.13
CA ILE A 388 -10.61 -2.59 -0.80
C ILE A 388 -10.07 -2.53 -2.24
N PRO A 389 -10.52 -3.43 -3.14
CA PRO A 389 -10.11 -3.41 -4.53
C PRO A 389 -10.57 -2.10 -5.19
N ILE A 390 -9.71 -1.53 -6.03
CA ILE A 390 -9.98 -0.27 -6.71
C ILE A 390 -10.89 -0.49 -7.91
N PHE A 391 -10.73 -1.65 -8.56
CA PHE A 391 -11.56 -2.07 -9.67
C PHE A 391 -12.11 -3.47 -9.43
N TRP A 392 -13.39 -3.63 -9.70
CA TRP A 392 -14.08 -4.91 -9.80
C TRP A 392 -15.14 -4.83 -10.89
N ILE A 393 -15.59 -5.99 -11.38
CA ILE A 393 -16.65 -6.06 -12.36
C ILE A 393 -18.00 -5.90 -11.64
N SER A 394 -18.64 -4.78 -11.87
CA SER A 394 -19.94 -4.44 -11.26
C SER A 394 -21.13 -5.06 -12.00
N LYS A 395 -21.01 -5.23 -13.32
CA LYS A 395 -22.00 -5.85 -14.21
C LYS A 395 -21.31 -6.65 -15.28
N TRP A 396 -21.94 -7.68 -15.81
CA TRP A 396 -21.45 -8.45 -16.95
C TRP A 396 -22.60 -9.09 -17.72
N VAL A 397 -22.35 -9.37 -19.01
CA VAL A 397 -23.31 -9.99 -19.92
C VAL A 397 -22.53 -10.95 -20.82
N ASP A 398 -22.98 -12.19 -20.88
CA ASP A 398 -22.40 -13.23 -21.71
C ASP A 398 -23.13 -13.35 -23.04
N TYR A 399 -22.50 -12.91 -24.11
CA TYR A 399 -22.90 -13.12 -25.51
C TYR A 399 -21.82 -13.84 -26.29
N SER A 400 -21.10 -14.76 -25.64
CA SER A 400 -19.99 -15.50 -26.23
C SER A 400 -20.40 -16.43 -27.37
N ASP A 401 -21.68 -16.81 -27.45
CA ASP A 401 -22.22 -17.55 -28.59
C ASP A 401 -22.08 -16.79 -29.92
N LYS A 402 -22.04 -15.47 -29.90
CA LYS A 402 -22.01 -14.61 -31.08
C LYS A 402 -20.86 -13.61 -31.11
N TYR A 403 -20.58 -12.95 -29.98
CA TYR A 403 -19.72 -11.77 -29.98
C TYR A 403 -18.61 -11.81 -28.92
N GLY A 404 -18.91 -12.20 -27.70
CA GLY A 404 -18.01 -12.18 -26.58
C GLY A 404 -18.69 -11.84 -25.26
N LEU A 405 -17.90 -11.52 -24.24
CA LEU A 405 -18.37 -11.12 -22.92
C LEU A 405 -18.21 -9.60 -22.72
N GLY A 406 -19.32 -8.94 -22.46
CA GLY A 406 -19.37 -7.54 -22.05
C GLY A 406 -19.34 -7.39 -20.54
N TYR A 407 -18.65 -6.37 -20.02
CA TYR A 407 -18.55 -6.08 -18.59
C TYR A 407 -18.49 -4.59 -18.30
N GLN A 408 -18.92 -4.21 -17.11
CA GLN A 408 -18.78 -2.85 -16.59
C GLN A 408 -17.98 -2.90 -15.29
N LEU A 409 -16.96 -2.05 -15.20
CA LEU A 409 -16.21 -1.86 -13.96
C LEU A 409 -16.97 -0.96 -12.98
N CYS A 410 -16.54 -0.96 -11.74
CA CYS A 410 -17.15 -0.15 -10.66
C CYS A 410 -17.10 1.36 -10.94
N ASP A 411 -16.17 1.81 -11.78
CA ASP A 411 -16.01 3.20 -12.21
C ASP A 411 -16.93 3.63 -13.36
N ASN A 412 -17.79 2.74 -13.84
CA ASN A 412 -18.65 2.85 -15.00
C ASN A 412 -17.93 2.75 -16.37
N SER A 413 -16.65 2.45 -16.40
CA SER A 413 -15.99 2.04 -17.65
C SER A 413 -16.57 0.72 -18.13
N VAL A 414 -16.71 0.57 -19.45
CA VAL A 414 -17.31 -0.61 -20.07
C VAL A 414 -16.31 -1.28 -21.00
N GLY A 415 -16.15 -2.58 -20.87
CA GLY A 415 -15.28 -3.37 -21.73
C GLY A 415 -15.98 -4.54 -22.39
N VAL A 416 -15.42 -5.00 -23.49
CA VAL A 416 -15.81 -6.25 -24.17
C VAL A 416 -14.57 -7.05 -24.49
N LEU A 417 -14.55 -8.32 -24.08
CA LEU A 417 -13.63 -9.32 -24.57
C LEU A 417 -14.33 -10.09 -25.69
N PHE A 418 -13.90 -9.84 -26.93
CA PHE A 418 -14.48 -10.47 -28.11
C PHE A 418 -13.99 -11.92 -28.30
N ASN A 419 -14.77 -12.73 -29.02
CA ASN A 419 -14.42 -14.14 -29.35
C ASN A 419 -13.12 -14.29 -30.12
N ASP A 420 -12.66 -13.23 -30.79
CA ASP A 420 -11.38 -13.18 -31.51
C ASP A 420 -10.20 -12.77 -30.62
N TYR A 421 -10.40 -12.76 -29.28
CA TYR A 421 -9.42 -12.39 -28.25
C TYR A 421 -8.97 -10.92 -28.29
N THR A 422 -9.57 -10.06 -29.10
CA THR A 422 -9.36 -8.62 -28.99
C THR A 422 -10.20 -8.03 -27.88
N ARG A 423 -9.79 -6.88 -27.35
CA ARG A 423 -10.51 -6.20 -26.28
C ARG A 423 -10.75 -4.75 -26.63
N LEU A 424 -11.87 -4.23 -26.24
CA LEU A 424 -12.21 -2.82 -26.41
C LEU A 424 -12.82 -2.29 -25.10
N ILE A 425 -12.26 -1.20 -24.58
CA ILE A 425 -12.72 -0.57 -23.36
C ILE A 425 -13.09 0.88 -23.66
N MET A 426 -14.26 1.30 -23.20
CA MET A 426 -14.71 2.69 -23.15
C MET A 426 -14.57 3.20 -21.73
N TYR A 427 -13.87 4.31 -21.57
CA TYR A 427 -13.70 4.95 -20.28
C TYR A 427 -15.02 5.56 -19.75
N ALA A 428 -15.05 5.91 -18.47
CA ALA A 428 -16.23 6.47 -17.82
C ALA A 428 -16.66 7.84 -18.40
N ASP A 429 -15.76 8.54 -19.12
CA ASP A 429 -16.05 9.77 -19.86
C ASP A 429 -16.96 9.56 -21.07
N GLY A 430 -17.13 8.29 -21.52
CA GLY A 430 -17.95 7.92 -22.66
C GLY A 430 -17.37 8.25 -24.03
N ASP A 431 -16.16 8.82 -24.10
CA ASP A 431 -15.47 9.21 -25.34
C ASP A 431 -14.15 8.48 -25.55
N SER A 432 -13.32 8.35 -24.52
CA SER A 432 -12.02 7.70 -24.62
C SER A 432 -12.17 6.18 -24.77
N LEU A 433 -11.41 5.62 -25.71
CA LEU A 433 -11.40 4.18 -26.00
C LEU A 433 -9.98 3.63 -25.89
N GLN A 434 -9.85 2.40 -25.39
CA GLN A 434 -8.64 1.60 -25.44
C GLN A 434 -8.95 0.32 -26.22
N TYR A 435 -8.25 0.10 -27.32
CA TYR A 435 -8.31 -1.14 -28.10
C TYR A 435 -7.04 -1.96 -27.87
N ILE A 436 -7.20 -3.24 -27.59
CA ILE A 436 -6.11 -4.19 -27.39
C ILE A 436 -6.27 -5.29 -28.43
N ASP A 437 -5.27 -5.44 -29.27
CA ASP A 437 -5.26 -6.45 -30.31
C ASP A 437 -4.92 -7.87 -29.80
N LYS A 438 -4.86 -8.84 -30.71
CA LYS A 438 -4.52 -10.24 -30.41
C LYS A 438 -3.10 -10.42 -29.88
N MET A 439 -2.19 -9.51 -30.23
CA MET A 439 -0.79 -9.51 -29.81
C MET A 439 -0.58 -8.69 -28.55
N SER A 440 -1.66 -8.26 -27.89
CA SER A 440 -1.66 -7.39 -26.70
C SER A 440 -1.12 -5.97 -26.95
N ALA A 441 -1.03 -5.53 -28.21
CA ALA A 441 -0.68 -4.16 -28.52
C ALA A 441 -1.87 -3.23 -28.22
N GLU A 442 -1.60 -2.15 -27.49
CA GLU A 442 -2.59 -1.19 -27.04
C GLU A 442 -2.67 0.03 -27.97
N SER A 443 -3.87 0.43 -28.32
CA SER A 443 -4.15 1.64 -29.08
C SER A 443 -5.19 2.49 -28.34
N TYR A 444 -4.95 3.79 -28.25
CA TYR A 444 -5.84 4.76 -27.59
C TYR A 444 -6.55 5.59 -28.63
N LEU A 445 -7.88 5.60 -28.59
CA LEU A 445 -8.78 6.15 -29.60
C LEU A 445 -9.87 6.99 -28.92
N SER A 446 -10.69 7.67 -29.71
CA SER A 446 -11.90 8.37 -29.27
C SER A 446 -13.11 7.81 -30.00
N VAL A 447 -14.30 7.84 -29.38
CA VAL A 447 -15.58 7.51 -30.03
C VAL A 447 -15.87 8.42 -31.23
N ARG A 448 -15.22 9.57 -31.30
CA ARG A 448 -15.34 10.54 -32.42
C ARG A 448 -14.33 10.32 -33.52
N SER A 449 -13.22 9.59 -33.22
CA SER A 449 -12.12 9.37 -34.19
C SER A 449 -11.49 8.01 -33.97
N TYR A 450 -11.79 7.05 -34.82
CA TYR A 450 -11.26 5.69 -34.80
C TYR A 450 -11.21 5.09 -36.22
N PRO A 451 -10.37 4.05 -36.44
CA PRO A 451 -10.29 3.34 -37.72
C PRO A 451 -11.60 2.65 -38.08
N ALA A 452 -12.01 2.72 -39.36
CA ALA A 452 -13.25 2.12 -39.88
C ALA A 452 -13.36 0.60 -39.59
N ALA A 453 -12.23 -0.10 -39.51
CA ALA A 453 -12.17 -1.51 -39.16
C ALA A 453 -12.79 -1.83 -37.77
N LEU A 454 -12.83 -0.88 -36.84
CA LEU A 454 -13.39 -1.03 -35.49
C LEU A 454 -14.88 -0.68 -35.39
N ASN A 455 -15.52 -0.23 -36.47
CA ASN A 455 -16.91 0.22 -36.45
C ASN A 455 -17.86 -0.81 -35.82
N LYS A 456 -17.80 -2.07 -36.25
CA LYS A 456 -18.66 -3.13 -35.68
C LYS A 456 -18.42 -3.34 -34.19
N LYS A 457 -17.15 -3.36 -33.76
CA LYS A 457 -16.77 -3.57 -32.35
C LYS A 457 -17.22 -2.41 -31.46
N ILE A 458 -17.07 -1.18 -31.91
CA ILE A 458 -17.52 0.02 -31.18
C ILE A 458 -19.05 0.06 -31.10
N THR A 459 -19.74 -0.30 -32.16
CA THR A 459 -21.20 -0.43 -32.14
C THR A 459 -21.66 -1.48 -31.13
N LEU A 460 -21.04 -2.66 -31.12
CA LEU A 460 -21.32 -3.71 -30.11
C LEU A 460 -21.03 -3.24 -28.69
N LEU A 461 -19.90 -2.58 -28.45
CA LEU A 461 -19.57 -2.02 -27.14
C LEU A 461 -20.66 -1.05 -26.63
N LYS A 462 -21.20 -0.20 -27.52
CA LYS A 462 -22.31 0.71 -27.20
C LYS A 462 -23.59 -0.05 -26.83
N TYR A 463 -23.90 -1.13 -27.55
CA TYR A 463 -25.05 -2.01 -27.21
C TYR A 463 -24.85 -2.69 -25.85
N PHE A 464 -23.68 -3.25 -25.58
CA PHE A 464 -23.38 -3.82 -24.26
C PHE A 464 -23.54 -2.80 -23.15
N ARG A 465 -23.00 -1.58 -23.33
CA ARG A 465 -23.13 -0.49 -22.38
C ARG A 465 -24.58 -0.17 -22.07
N ASN A 466 -25.38 0.06 -23.12
CA ASN A 466 -26.77 0.44 -22.96
C ASN A 466 -27.58 -0.67 -22.26
N TYR A 467 -27.42 -1.92 -22.71
CA TYR A 467 -28.10 -3.06 -22.08
C TYR A 467 -27.74 -3.19 -20.58
N MET A 468 -26.47 -3.11 -20.23
CA MET A 468 -26.05 -3.20 -18.83
C MET A 468 -26.54 -2.01 -18.00
N SER A 469 -26.63 -0.82 -18.60
CA SER A 469 -27.15 0.37 -17.92
C SER A 469 -28.63 0.23 -17.57
N GLU A 470 -29.43 -0.29 -18.51
CA GLU A 470 -30.90 -0.34 -18.41
C GLU A 470 -31.40 -1.54 -17.61
N HIS A 471 -30.69 -2.69 -17.67
CA HIS A 471 -31.26 -3.97 -17.20
C HIS A 471 -30.52 -4.60 -16.01
N LEU A 472 -29.33 -4.13 -15.65
CA LEU A 472 -28.53 -4.77 -14.61
C LEU A 472 -28.25 -3.87 -13.42
N LEU A 473 -28.31 -4.45 -12.22
CA LEU A 473 -27.95 -3.77 -10.97
C LEU A 473 -26.42 -3.76 -10.78
N LYS A 474 -25.90 -2.68 -10.22
CA LYS A 474 -24.47 -2.47 -9.97
C LYS A 474 -24.06 -3.14 -8.66
N ALA A 475 -23.09 -4.05 -8.70
CA ALA A 475 -22.47 -4.63 -7.51
C ALA A 475 -21.54 -3.61 -6.85
N GLY A 476 -21.64 -3.45 -5.51
CA GLY A 476 -20.84 -2.48 -4.77
C GLY A 476 -21.24 -1.02 -5.05
N ALA A 477 -22.51 -0.75 -5.35
CA ALA A 477 -23.01 0.60 -5.63
C ALA A 477 -22.81 1.58 -4.46
N ASN A 478 -22.68 1.08 -3.23
CA ASN A 478 -22.53 1.87 -2.01
C ASN A 478 -21.09 2.36 -1.79
N ILE A 479 -20.13 1.88 -2.57
CA ILE A 479 -18.72 2.29 -2.45
C ILE A 479 -18.50 3.54 -3.29
N ALA A 480 -18.29 4.68 -2.63
CA ALA A 480 -17.99 5.94 -3.29
C ALA A 480 -16.62 5.89 -3.98
N ARG A 481 -16.52 6.42 -5.20
CA ARG A 481 -15.24 6.67 -5.86
C ARG A 481 -14.50 7.78 -5.11
N ARG A 482 -13.18 7.68 -5.09
CA ARG A 482 -12.31 8.67 -4.48
C ARG A 482 -11.78 9.61 -5.54
N GLU A 483 -11.57 10.83 -5.15
CA GLU A 483 -10.93 11.85 -5.97
C GLU A 483 -9.49 11.41 -6.29
N GLY A 484 -9.11 11.45 -7.57
CA GLY A 484 -7.82 10.97 -8.05
C GLY A 484 -7.83 9.58 -8.69
N ASP A 485 -8.89 8.80 -8.52
CA ASP A 485 -9.01 7.47 -9.16
C ASP A 485 -9.10 7.56 -10.70
N GLU A 486 -9.41 8.74 -11.25
CA GLU A 486 -9.37 9.01 -12.69
C GLU A 486 -7.97 8.86 -13.31
N LEU A 487 -6.91 8.95 -12.52
CA LEU A 487 -5.52 8.75 -12.95
C LEU A 487 -5.11 7.27 -12.95
N ALA A 488 -5.98 6.40 -12.46
CA ALA A 488 -5.69 4.98 -12.35
C ALA A 488 -5.69 4.28 -13.71
N ARG A 489 -4.73 3.37 -13.92
CA ARG A 489 -4.75 2.49 -15.10
C ARG A 489 -5.92 1.53 -15.01
N LEU A 490 -6.85 1.60 -15.99
CA LEU A 490 -7.98 0.67 -16.07
C LEU A 490 -7.49 -0.75 -16.37
N PRO A 491 -7.89 -1.74 -15.57
CA PRO A 491 -7.68 -3.13 -15.94
C PRO A 491 -8.69 -3.54 -17.03
N TYR A 492 -8.28 -4.47 -17.88
CA TYR A 492 -9.17 -5.14 -18.82
C TYR A 492 -9.37 -6.60 -18.44
N LEU A 493 -10.46 -7.19 -18.93
CA LEU A 493 -10.71 -8.61 -18.77
C LEU A 493 -9.70 -9.41 -19.59
N SER A 494 -8.83 -10.15 -18.90
CA SER A 494 -7.78 -10.95 -19.50
C SER A 494 -8.29 -12.31 -19.95
N LEU A 495 -9.02 -13.00 -19.04
CA LEU A 495 -9.57 -14.33 -19.25
C LEU A 495 -10.85 -14.50 -18.42
N TRP A 496 -11.75 -15.35 -18.88
CA TRP A 496 -12.92 -15.76 -18.13
C TRP A 496 -13.39 -17.16 -18.53
N PHE A 497 -14.13 -17.81 -17.64
CA PHE A 497 -14.83 -19.05 -17.93
C PHE A 497 -16.03 -19.24 -16.99
N ARG A 498 -16.95 -20.12 -17.40
CA ARG A 498 -18.10 -20.52 -16.60
C ARG A 498 -17.96 -21.94 -16.09
N THR A 499 -18.49 -22.15 -14.90
CA THR A 499 -18.76 -23.48 -14.31
C THR A 499 -20.28 -23.62 -14.14
N LYS A 500 -20.72 -24.76 -13.62
CA LYS A 500 -22.15 -24.94 -13.27
C LYS A 500 -22.59 -24.00 -12.14
N SER A 501 -21.69 -23.57 -11.27
CA SER A 501 -22.00 -22.81 -10.04
C SER A 501 -21.55 -21.35 -10.07
N ALA A 502 -20.65 -20.96 -10.96
CA ALA A 502 -20.09 -19.60 -10.95
C ALA A 502 -19.52 -19.17 -12.31
N ILE A 503 -19.37 -17.85 -12.50
CA ILE A 503 -18.50 -17.28 -13.51
C ILE A 503 -17.22 -16.80 -12.84
N VAL A 504 -16.09 -17.06 -13.48
CA VAL A 504 -14.75 -16.66 -13.06
C VAL A 504 -14.20 -15.64 -14.03
N LEU A 505 -13.73 -14.51 -13.52
CA LEU A 505 -13.30 -13.34 -14.30
C LEU A 505 -11.92 -12.93 -13.80
N HIS A 506 -10.92 -12.91 -14.69
CA HIS A 506 -9.55 -12.52 -14.38
C HIS A 506 -9.19 -11.22 -15.09
N LEU A 507 -8.83 -10.20 -14.32
CA LEU A 507 -8.43 -8.89 -14.82
C LEU A 507 -6.91 -8.80 -15.03
N SER A 508 -6.48 -7.92 -15.93
CA SER A 508 -5.07 -7.71 -16.28
C SER A 508 -4.19 -7.20 -15.11
N ASN A 509 -4.78 -6.66 -14.06
CA ASN A 509 -4.08 -6.27 -12.84
C ASN A 509 -3.92 -7.42 -11.82
N GLY A 510 -4.21 -8.66 -12.21
CA GLY A 510 -4.12 -9.84 -11.36
C GLY A 510 -5.36 -10.13 -10.49
N THR A 511 -6.35 -9.23 -10.46
CA THR A 511 -7.58 -9.46 -9.70
C THR A 511 -8.37 -10.63 -10.30
N VAL A 512 -8.79 -11.58 -9.46
CA VAL A 512 -9.72 -12.65 -9.83
C VAL A 512 -11.05 -12.43 -9.11
N GLN A 513 -12.13 -12.38 -9.88
CA GLN A 513 -13.48 -12.24 -9.35
C GLN A 513 -14.30 -13.48 -9.69
N ILE A 514 -15.03 -14.00 -8.71
CA ILE A 514 -15.91 -15.17 -8.84
C ILE A 514 -17.31 -14.75 -8.41
N ASN A 515 -18.27 -14.85 -9.31
CA ASN A 515 -19.67 -14.57 -9.02
C ASN A 515 -20.45 -15.87 -9.01
N PHE A 516 -21.01 -16.22 -7.88
CA PHE A 516 -21.79 -17.44 -7.67
C PHE A 516 -23.23 -17.24 -8.16
N PHE A 517 -23.79 -18.24 -8.86
CA PHE A 517 -25.10 -18.12 -9.48
C PHE A 517 -26.26 -18.40 -8.51
N GLN A 518 -26.03 -19.28 -7.53
CA GLN A 518 -27.09 -19.76 -6.65
C GLN A 518 -27.57 -18.69 -5.67
N ASP A 519 -26.63 -17.98 -5.02
CA ASP A 519 -26.89 -17.04 -3.95
C ASP A 519 -26.49 -15.60 -4.30
N HIS A 520 -26.00 -15.39 -5.54
CA HIS A 520 -25.52 -14.10 -6.04
C HIS A 520 -24.34 -13.49 -5.26
N THR A 521 -23.71 -14.27 -4.38
CA THR A 521 -22.52 -13.82 -3.65
C THR A 521 -21.33 -13.65 -4.61
N LYS A 522 -20.35 -12.83 -4.23
CA LYS A 522 -19.17 -12.58 -5.03
C LYS A 522 -17.93 -12.62 -4.18
N LEU A 523 -16.88 -13.19 -4.72
CA LEU A 523 -15.56 -13.20 -4.12
C LEU A 523 -14.58 -12.46 -5.06
N ILE A 524 -13.84 -11.48 -4.54
CA ILE A 524 -12.86 -10.72 -5.29
C ILE A 524 -11.51 -10.89 -4.60
N LEU A 525 -10.56 -11.47 -5.29
CA LEU A 525 -9.21 -11.75 -4.79
C LEU A 525 -8.22 -10.78 -5.42
N CYS A 526 -7.44 -10.10 -4.59
CA CYS A 526 -6.37 -9.21 -5.03
C CYS A 526 -5.02 -9.73 -4.51
N PRO A 527 -4.18 -10.31 -5.36
CA PRO A 527 -2.89 -10.87 -4.95
C PRO A 527 -1.92 -9.81 -4.46
N LEU A 528 -1.97 -8.60 -5.05
CA LEU A 528 -1.11 -7.48 -4.70
C LEU A 528 -1.40 -6.94 -3.28
N MET A 529 -2.68 -6.97 -2.87
CA MET A 529 -3.10 -6.57 -1.53
C MET A 529 -3.05 -7.74 -0.54
N ALA A 530 -2.87 -8.97 -1.01
CA ALA A 530 -3.06 -10.21 -0.24
C ALA A 530 -4.39 -10.16 0.53
N ALA A 531 -5.47 -9.86 -0.18
CA ALA A 531 -6.78 -9.59 0.39
C ALA A 531 -7.90 -10.27 -0.41
N VAL A 532 -8.97 -10.56 0.31
CA VAL A 532 -10.22 -11.07 -0.25
C VAL A 532 -11.36 -10.13 0.10
N THR A 533 -12.14 -9.74 -0.91
CA THR A 533 -13.41 -9.04 -0.71
C THR A 533 -14.55 -10.01 -0.93
N TYR A 534 -15.47 -10.04 0.01
CA TYR A 534 -16.66 -10.85 -0.05
C TYR A 534 -17.90 -9.93 -0.11
N ILE A 535 -18.75 -10.15 -1.11
CA ILE A 535 -20.06 -9.51 -1.21
C ILE A 535 -21.07 -10.60 -0.96
N ASP A 536 -21.76 -10.50 0.16
CA ASP A 536 -22.73 -11.50 0.62
C ASP A 536 -24.10 -11.38 -0.09
N GLU A 537 -25.06 -12.24 0.30
CA GLU A 537 -26.43 -12.24 -0.23
C GLU A 537 -27.17 -10.93 0.05
N LYS A 538 -26.85 -10.24 1.16
CA LYS A 538 -27.43 -8.95 1.54
C LYS A 538 -26.76 -7.79 0.80
N ARG A 539 -25.73 -8.07 -0.01
CA ARG A 539 -24.88 -7.12 -0.73
C ARG A 539 -23.95 -6.30 0.19
N ASP A 540 -23.67 -6.78 1.40
CA ASP A 540 -22.66 -6.20 2.25
C ASP A 540 -21.29 -6.46 1.66
N PHE A 541 -20.51 -5.39 1.49
CA PHE A 541 -19.22 -5.40 0.85
C PHE A 541 -18.12 -5.31 1.93
N ARG A 542 -17.44 -6.41 2.21
CA ARG A 542 -16.40 -6.49 3.24
C ARG A 542 -15.09 -6.99 2.67
N THR A 543 -14.00 -6.34 3.04
CA THR A 543 -12.65 -6.71 2.58
C THR A 543 -11.80 -7.14 3.75
N TYR A 544 -11.20 -8.32 3.62
CA TYR A 544 -10.39 -8.96 4.64
C TYR A 544 -8.95 -9.12 4.13
N LYS A 545 -7.97 -8.87 5.00
CA LYS A 545 -6.57 -9.20 4.73
C LYS A 545 -6.33 -10.68 5.04
N LEU A 546 -5.73 -11.43 4.12
CA LEU A 546 -5.55 -12.88 4.28
C LEU A 546 -4.74 -13.25 5.52
N SER A 547 -3.66 -12.51 5.82
CA SER A 547 -2.87 -12.73 7.04
C SER A 547 -3.64 -12.49 8.34
N LEU A 548 -4.63 -11.60 8.34
CA LEU A 548 -5.48 -11.37 9.50
C LEU A 548 -6.56 -12.46 9.62
N LEU A 549 -7.06 -12.99 8.50
CA LEU A 549 -7.93 -14.17 8.53
C LEU A 549 -7.20 -15.41 9.06
N GLU A 550 -5.89 -15.53 8.79
CA GLU A 550 -5.06 -16.58 9.43
C GLU A 550 -4.98 -16.39 10.94
N GLU A 551 -4.92 -15.15 11.44
CA GLU A 551 -4.80 -14.84 12.87
C GLU A 551 -6.16 -14.91 13.60
N PHE A 552 -7.22 -14.32 13.04
CA PHE A 552 -8.52 -14.15 13.71
C PHE A 552 -9.60 -15.14 13.28
N GLY A 553 -9.33 -15.93 12.27
CA GLY A 553 -10.30 -16.89 11.72
C GLY A 553 -11.33 -16.27 10.79
N CYS A 554 -12.19 -17.12 10.22
CA CYS A 554 -13.30 -16.70 9.38
C CYS A 554 -14.46 -17.69 9.44
N SER A 555 -15.61 -17.25 8.92
CA SER A 555 -16.82 -18.08 8.78
C SER A 555 -16.56 -19.30 7.89
N LYS A 556 -17.30 -20.38 8.15
CA LYS A 556 -17.26 -21.61 7.33
C LYS A 556 -17.60 -21.32 5.87
N GLU A 557 -18.49 -20.38 5.64
CA GLU A 557 -18.91 -19.94 4.32
C GLU A 557 -17.73 -19.30 3.55
N LEU A 558 -17.10 -18.26 4.10
CA LEU A 558 -15.95 -17.62 3.47
C LEU A 558 -14.81 -18.61 3.23
N ALA A 559 -14.52 -19.49 4.20
CA ALA A 559 -13.52 -20.54 4.03
C ALA A 559 -13.87 -21.50 2.88
N SER A 560 -15.14 -21.87 2.71
CA SER A 560 -15.61 -22.69 1.59
C SER A 560 -15.43 -21.99 0.25
N ARG A 561 -15.77 -20.67 0.18
CA ARG A 561 -15.56 -19.86 -1.03
C ARG A 561 -14.09 -19.72 -1.40
N MET A 562 -13.19 -19.59 -0.42
CA MET A 562 -11.74 -19.54 -0.67
C MET A 562 -11.20 -20.89 -1.18
N ARG A 563 -11.70 -22.03 -0.66
CA ARG A 563 -11.35 -23.35 -1.21
C ARG A 563 -11.80 -23.50 -2.66
N TYR A 564 -13.01 -23.07 -2.97
CA TYR A 564 -13.49 -23.05 -4.34
C TYR A 564 -12.63 -22.14 -5.24
N ALA A 565 -12.28 -20.96 -4.74
CA ALA A 565 -11.44 -20.01 -5.46
C ALA A 565 -10.06 -20.60 -5.80
N LYS A 566 -9.44 -21.35 -4.88
CA LYS A 566 -8.19 -22.08 -5.14
C LYS A 566 -8.31 -22.94 -6.40
N LEU A 567 -9.34 -23.79 -6.49
CA LEU A 567 -9.56 -24.64 -7.65
C LEU A 567 -9.77 -23.85 -8.94
N MET A 568 -10.39 -22.67 -8.84
CA MET A 568 -10.59 -21.80 -10.02
C MET A 568 -9.28 -21.12 -10.45
N VAL A 569 -8.43 -20.73 -9.52
CA VAL A 569 -7.10 -20.17 -9.83
C VAL A 569 -6.20 -21.24 -10.46
N GLU A 570 -6.23 -22.49 -9.98
CA GLU A 570 -5.54 -23.63 -10.61
C GLU A 570 -5.98 -23.79 -12.06
N LYS A 571 -7.29 -23.78 -12.34
CA LYS A 571 -7.83 -23.85 -13.70
C LYS A 571 -7.42 -22.66 -14.58
N LEU A 572 -7.30 -21.44 -14.01
CA LEU A 572 -6.79 -20.27 -14.74
C LEU A 572 -5.33 -20.45 -15.15
N LEU A 573 -4.51 -21.07 -14.30
CA LEU A 573 -3.12 -21.39 -14.60
C LEU A 573 -2.97 -22.46 -15.68
N ASP A 574 -3.86 -23.47 -15.65
CA ASP A 574 -3.85 -24.59 -16.64
C ASP A 574 -4.43 -24.17 -18.01
N SER A 575 -5.32 -23.16 -18.04
CA SER A 575 -6.07 -22.77 -19.25
C SER A 575 -5.31 -21.85 -20.22
N LYS A 576 -3.98 -21.73 -20.10
CA LYS A 576 -3.18 -20.95 -21.05
C LYS A 576 -3.08 -21.64 -22.41
N PRO A 577 -3.25 -20.87 -23.51
CA PRO A 577 -2.81 -21.38 -24.79
C PRO A 577 -1.29 -21.60 -24.70
N SER A 578 -0.88 -22.86 -24.87
CA SER A 578 0.51 -23.19 -25.14
C SER A 578 0.99 -22.30 -26.27
N THR A 579 1.97 -21.44 -26.02
CA THR A 579 2.82 -20.90 -27.07
C THR A 579 3.65 -22.07 -27.59
N ALA A 580 3.04 -22.86 -28.45
CA ALA A 580 3.73 -23.88 -29.22
C ALA A 580 3.50 -23.57 -30.69
N ALA A 581 4.60 -23.17 -31.31
CA ALA A 581 5.03 -23.46 -32.66
C ALA A 581 3.92 -23.63 -33.74
N HIS A 582 3.76 -22.65 -34.60
CA HIS A 582 3.97 -22.82 -36.06
C HIS A 582 4.18 -21.45 -36.69
#